data_83496d38564c1303f8e81b0efad5acd3
#
_entry.id   83496d38564c1303f8e81b0efad5acd3
#
_cell.length_a   1.000
_cell.length_b   1.000
_cell.length_c   1.000
_cell.angle_alpha   90.00
_cell.angle_beta   90.00
_cell.angle_gamma   90.00
#
_symmetry.space_group_name_H-M   'P 1'
#
loop_
_entity.id
_entity.type
_entity.pdbx_description
1 polymer ?
#
loop_
_entity_poly.entity_id
_entity_poly.type
_entity_poly.pdbx_seq_one_letter_code
_entity_poly.pdbx_strand_id
1 'polypeptide(L)'
;MIFYNKLAATPLFQGLTNSDLTQIIGQTKFSFYKFASDKTIRNEGEPCRSMAFLLSGTARVITYSDDHGFSVEETIAAPYILQPERLFGLNQRYTHNFIANSECDIMEIDKNDILRLTDEFVILRINLLNIISTLSQKATRPLWQPSPDNDEGRIIRFLKSRCSSPVGKKTIRIKMTRLAQETGLGRLAVSKELNRLQERRLLVFSRGIISITNMEKL
;
A
#
# COMPACT_ATOMS: atom_id res chain seq x y z
N MET A 1 1.17 -19.76 -21.35
CA MET A 1 1.90 -18.51 -21.70
C MET A 1 1.45 -17.29 -20.87
N ILE A 2 0.16 -17.00 -20.69
CA ILE A 2 -0.34 -15.81 -19.95
C ILE A 2 0.08 -15.81 -18.46
N PHE A 3 0.01 -16.94 -17.76
CA PHE A 3 0.38 -17.04 -16.34
C PHE A 3 1.87 -16.78 -16.08
N TYR A 4 2.76 -17.33 -16.92
CA TYR A 4 4.20 -17.08 -16.84
C TYR A 4 4.54 -15.60 -16.91
N ASN A 5 3.95 -14.88 -17.87
CA ASN A 5 4.20 -13.45 -18.04
C ASN A 5 3.71 -12.65 -16.83
N LYS A 6 2.54 -13.01 -16.27
CA LYS A 6 2.02 -12.37 -15.06
C LYS A 6 2.93 -12.63 -13.85
N LEU A 7 3.44 -13.87 -13.70
CA LEU A 7 4.35 -14.24 -12.61
C LEU A 7 5.68 -13.48 -12.73
N ALA A 8 6.32 -13.52 -13.90
CA ALA A 8 7.57 -12.81 -14.18
C ALA A 8 7.47 -11.29 -14.00
N ALA A 9 6.28 -10.70 -14.21
CA ALA A 9 6.06 -9.28 -14.02
C ALA A 9 5.97 -8.87 -12.53
N THR A 10 5.74 -9.82 -11.62
CA THR A 10 5.65 -9.50 -10.19
C THR A 10 7.04 -9.27 -9.59
N PRO A 11 7.21 -8.28 -8.67
CA PRO A 11 8.52 -7.91 -8.14
C PRO A 11 9.32 -9.08 -7.52
N LEU A 12 8.63 -10.05 -6.92
CA LEU A 12 9.28 -11.19 -6.28
C LEU A 12 9.96 -12.13 -7.28
N PHE A 13 9.43 -12.28 -8.48
CA PHE A 13 9.90 -13.24 -9.51
C PHE A 13 10.75 -12.59 -10.60
N GLN A 14 11.04 -11.30 -10.51
CA GLN A 14 11.88 -10.61 -11.48
C GLN A 14 13.31 -11.17 -11.50
N GLY A 15 13.86 -11.33 -12.70
CA GLY A 15 15.22 -11.82 -12.90
C GLY A 15 15.36 -13.35 -12.88
N LEU A 16 14.30 -14.11 -12.62
CA LEU A 16 14.30 -15.57 -12.76
C LEU A 16 14.26 -15.96 -14.25
N THR A 17 14.95 -17.06 -14.58
CA THR A 17 14.91 -17.64 -15.93
C THR A 17 13.59 -18.38 -16.19
N ASN A 18 13.28 -18.66 -17.45
CA ASN A 18 12.12 -19.48 -17.79
C ASN A 18 12.20 -20.89 -17.21
N SER A 19 13.43 -21.44 -17.08
CA SER A 19 13.66 -22.74 -16.41
C SER A 19 13.28 -22.68 -14.95
N ASP A 20 13.75 -21.65 -14.23
CA ASP A 20 13.43 -21.45 -12.81
C ASP A 20 11.92 -21.31 -12.60
N LEU A 21 11.25 -20.50 -13.41
CA LEU A 21 9.80 -20.32 -13.34
C LEU A 21 9.04 -21.63 -13.60
N THR A 22 9.52 -22.45 -14.56
CA THR A 22 8.95 -23.77 -14.85
C THR A 22 9.07 -24.70 -13.63
N GLN A 23 10.25 -24.72 -13.02
CA GLN A 23 10.52 -25.52 -11.82
C GLN A 23 9.63 -25.05 -10.66
N ILE A 24 9.57 -23.74 -10.38
CA ILE A 24 8.72 -23.17 -9.34
C ILE A 24 7.25 -23.55 -9.55
N ILE A 25 6.73 -23.41 -10.78
CA ILE A 25 5.35 -23.74 -11.10
C ILE A 25 5.08 -25.25 -10.90
N GLY A 26 6.03 -26.10 -11.25
CA GLY A 26 5.87 -27.55 -11.12
C GLY A 26 5.87 -28.06 -9.68
N GLN A 27 6.49 -27.34 -8.74
CA GLN A 27 6.70 -27.79 -7.35
C GLN A 27 5.98 -26.96 -6.28
N THR A 28 5.26 -25.90 -6.68
CA THR A 28 4.62 -24.99 -5.73
C THR A 28 3.11 -25.01 -5.92
N LYS A 29 2.38 -25.06 -4.81
CA LYS A 29 0.93 -24.95 -4.83
C LYS A 29 0.53 -23.49 -4.87
N PHE A 30 -0.08 -23.08 -5.97
CA PHE A 30 -0.68 -21.77 -6.12
C PHE A 30 -2.19 -21.84 -5.89
N SER A 31 -2.71 -20.93 -5.08
CA SER A 31 -4.16 -20.73 -4.94
C SER A 31 -4.58 -19.50 -5.72
N PHE A 32 -5.67 -19.62 -6.51
CA PHE A 32 -6.16 -18.53 -7.35
C PHE A 32 -7.57 -18.13 -6.94
N TYR A 33 -7.80 -16.83 -6.84
CA TYR A 33 -9.11 -16.26 -6.48
C TYR A 33 -9.45 -15.14 -7.45
N LYS A 34 -10.74 -15.04 -7.79
CA LYS A 34 -11.29 -13.93 -8.56
C LYS A 34 -12.23 -13.12 -7.68
N PHE A 35 -12.07 -11.82 -7.72
CA PHE A 35 -12.92 -10.89 -7.00
C PHE A 35 -13.58 -9.92 -7.99
N ALA A 36 -14.91 -9.86 -7.99
CA ALA A 36 -15.64 -8.85 -8.70
C ALA A 36 -15.42 -7.47 -8.05
N SER A 37 -15.70 -6.39 -8.78
CA SER A 37 -15.66 -5.02 -8.24
C SER A 37 -16.44 -4.92 -6.93
N ASP A 38 -15.93 -4.10 -6.02
CA ASP A 38 -16.45 -3.83 -4.67
C ASP A 38 -16.45 -5.02 -3.70
N LYS A 39 -15.85 -6.15 -4.07
CA LYS A 39 -15.64 -7.27 -3.14
C LYS A 39 -14.37 -7.08 -2.32
N THR A 40 -14.45 -7.41 -1.04
CA THR A 40 -13.30 -7.39 -0.13
C THR A 40 -12.36 -8.54 -0.45
N ILE A 41 -11.09 -8.20 -0.69
CA ILE A 41 -9.99 -9.16 -0.93
C ILE A 41 -9.39 -9.59 0.42
N ARG A 42 -9.13 -8.62 1.32
CA ARG A 42 -8.63 -8.83 2.69
C ARG A 42 -9.17 -7.76 3.61
N ASN A 43 -9.41 -8.13 4.86
CA ASN A 43 -9.74 -7.18 5.92
C ASN A 43 -8.56 -6.92 6.84
N GLU A 44 -8.52 -5.74 7.40
CA GLU A 44 -7.68 -5.43 8.56
C GLU A 44 -7.91 -6.45 9.68
N GLY A 45 -6.84 -6.88 10.34
CA GLY A 45 -6.88 -7.88 11.40
C GLY A 45 -6.89 -9.33 10.92
N GLU A 46 -7.14 -9.64 9.64
CA GLU A 46 -7.05 -11.01 9.12
C GLU A 46 -5.62 -11.55 9.24
N PRO A 47 -5.45 -12.85 9.58
CA PRO A 47 -4.13 -13.48 9.62
C PRO A 47 -3.48 -13.51 8.23
N CYS A 48 -2.20 -13.09 8.14
CA CYS A 48 -1.39 -13.19 6.93
C CYS A 48 -0.63 -14.52 6.92
N ARG A 49 -1.22 -15.56 6.33
CA ARG A 49 -0.65 -16.93 6.27
C ARG A 49 -0.02 -17.25 4.92
N SER A 50 -0.33 -16.47 3.91
CA SER A 50 0.14 -16.63 2.54
C SER A 50 0.57 -15.27 1.99
N MET A 51 1.49 -15.26 1.03
CA MET A 51 1.80 -14.08 0.26
C MET A 51 0.79 -13.94 -0.87
N ALA A 52 0.05 -12.83 -0.87
CA ALA A 52 -1.00 -12.56 -1.84
C ALA A 52 -0.49 -11.58 -2.91
N PHE A 53 -0.71 -11.92 -4.18
CA PHE A 53 -0.29 -11.17 -5.36
C PHE A 53 -1.53 -10.72 -6.15
N LEU A 54 -1.67 -9.44 -6.38
CA LEU A 54 -2.62 -8.89 -7.35
C LEU A 54 -2.01 -9.05 -8.75
N LEU A 55 -2.54 -9.97 -9.54
CA LEU A 55 -2.04 -10.31 -10.88
C LEU A 55 -2.72 -9.51 -12.00
N SER A 56 -3.95 -9.05 -11.77
CA SER A 56 -4.69 -8.18 -12.69
C SER A 56 -5.71 -7.34 -11.94
N GLY A 57 -6.12 -6.23 -12.54
CA GLY A 57 -7.08 -5.31 -11.97
C GLY A 57 -6.47 -4.23 -11.09
N THR A 58 -7.34 -3.51 -10.41
CA THR A 58 -7.02 -2.44 -9.45
C THR A 58 -7.77 -2.66 -8.14
N ALA A 59 -7.16 -2.31 -7.01
CA ALA A 59 -7.81 -2.40 -5.71
C ALA A 59 -7.67 -1.09 -4.93
N ARG A 60 -8.68 -0.79 -4.11
CA ARG A 60 -8.61 0.27 -3.10
C ARG A 60 -8.00 -0.30 -1.84
N VAL A 61 -7.05 0.41 -1.28
CA VAL A 61 -6.43 0.12 0.01
C VAL A 61 -6.90 1.15 1.00
N ILE A 62 -7.56 0.72 2.07
CA ILE A 62 -8.03 1.62 3.13
C ILE A 62 -7.24 1.32 4.39
N THR A 63 -6.52 2.34 4.86
CA THR A 63 -5.74 2.29 6.10
C THR A 63 -6.41 3.16 7.14
N TYR A 64 -6.65 2.63 8.32
CA TYR A 64 -7.16 3.40 9.46
C TYR A 64 -6.02 3.77 10.41
N SER A 65 -6.17 4.89 11.12
CA SER A 65 -5.37 5.13 12.33
C SER A 65 -5.76 4.13 13.43
N ASP A 66 -4.86 3.83 14.36
CA ASP A 66 -5.08 2.83 15.43
C ASP A 66 -6.35 3.09 16.24
N ASP A 67 -6.75 4.36 16.39
CA ASP A 67 -7.96 4.80 17.08
C ASP A 67 -9.16 5.01 16.13
N HIS A 68 -9.04 4.63 14.87
CA HIS A 68 -10.02 4.87 13.79
C HIS A 68 -10.46 6.33 13.64
N GLY A 69 -9.67 7.29 14.14
CA GLY A 69 -9.95 8.73 14.09
C GLY A 69 -9.84 9.34 12.69
N PHE A 70 -9.12 8.68 11.79
CA PHE A 70 -9.04 9.03 10.37
C PHE A 70 -8.72 7.80 9.53
N SER A 71 -8.92 7.91 8.21
CA SER A 71 -8.54 6.88 7.26
C SER A 71 -7.94 7.49 5.98
N VAL A 72 -7.10 6.70 5.32
CA VAL A 72 -6.50 7.01 4.02
C VAL A 72 -6.92 5.93 3.03
N GLU A 73 -7.43 6.34 1.89
CA GLU A 73 -7.79 5.48 0.78
C GLU A 73 -6.86 5.75 -0.40
N GLU A 74 -6.21 4.72 -0.89
CA GLU A 74 -5.29 4.72 -2.02
C GLU A 74 -5.73 3.68 -3.05
N THR A 75 -5.31 3.85 -4.29
CA THR A 75 -5.52 2.84 -5.34
C THR A 75 -4.19 2.19 -5.69
N ILE A 76 -4.18 0.87 -5.73
CA ILE A 76 -3.08 0.05 -6.24
C ILE A 76 -3.50 -0.64 -7.53
N ALA A 77 -2.54 -0.91 -8.41
CA ALA A 77 -2.74 -1.63 -9.66
C ALA A 77 -1.79 -2.83 -9.75
N ALA A 78 -2.22 -3.88 -10.43
CA ALA A 78 -1.38 -5.03 -10.73
C ALA A 78 -0.16 -4.64 -11.62
N PRO A 79 1.01 -5.30 -11.45
CA PRO A 79 1.29 -6.32 -10.42
C PRO A 79 1.61 -5.71 -9.05
N TYR A 80 1.06 -6.26 -7.98
CA TYR A 80 1.27 -5.76 -6.62
C TYR A 80 1.28 -6.91 -5.61
N ILE A 81 2.08 -6.80 -4.54
CA ILE A 81 2.11 -7.77 -3.42
C ILE A 81 1.43 -7.12 -2.22
N LEU A 82 0.40 -7.78 -1.68
CA LEU A 82 -0.37 -7.26 -0.56
C LEU A 82 0.42 -7.46 0.74
N GLN A 83 0.89 -6.38 1.33
CA GLN A 83 1.59 -6.33 2.64
C GLN A 83 2.57 -7.50 2.87
N PRO A 84 3.61 -7.68 2.03
CA PRO A 84 4.58 -8.76 2.18
C PRO A 84 5.33 -8.72 3.52
N GLU A 85 5.44 -7.55 4.15
CA GLU A 85 6.04 -7.33 5.47
C GLU A 85 5.24 -7.94 6.61
N ARG A 86 3.99 -8.37 6.36
CA ARG A 86 3.13 -9.00 7.35
C ARG A 86 3.18 -10.53 7.34
N LEU A 87 3.87 -11.11 6.37
CA LEU A 87 4.00 -12.57 6.27
C LEU A 87 4.85 -13.14 7.41
N PHE A 88 5.85 -12.39 7.86
CA PHE A 88 6.79 -12.73 8.94
C PHE A 88 6.80 -11.64 10.03
N GLY A 89 7.54 -11.89 11.12
CA GLY A 89 7.70 -10.93 12.22
C GLY A 89 6.66 -11.10 13.32
N LEU A 90 6.60 -10.11 14.22
CA LEU A 90 5.79 -10.17 15.44
C LEU A 90 4.28 -10.08 15.18
N ASN A 91 3.87 -9.25 14.22
CA ASN A 91 2.46 -9.06 13.89
C ASN A 91 2.18 -9.54 12.47
N GLN A 92 1.65 -10.76 12.35
CA GLN A 92 1.33 -11.42 11.09
C GLN A 92 -0.17 -11.27 10.76
N ARG A 93 -0.65 -10.03 10.76
CA ARG A 93 -2.02 -9.67 10.39
C ARG A 93 -2.00 -8.50 9.42
N TYR A 94 -2.92 -8.52 8.47
CA TYR A 94 -3.14 -7.37 7.59
C TYR A 94 -3.52 -6.13 8.42
N THR A 95 -2.96 -4.98 8.08
CA THR A 95 -3.28 -3.69 8.71
C THR A 95 -4.09 -2.77 7.80
N HIS A 96 -4.45 -3.26 6.61
CA HIS A 96 -5.23 -2.53 5.63
C HIS A 96 -6.39 -3.39 5.14
N ASN A 97 -7.49 -2.72 4.78
CA ASN A 97 -8.53 -3.36 4.00
C ASN A 97 -8.20 -3.23 2.51
N PHE A 98 -8.27 -4.34 1.79
CA PHE A 98 -8.11 -4.39 0.34
C PHE A 98 -9.46 -4.71 -0.30
N ILE A 99 -9.95 -3.81 -1.15
CA ILE A 99 -11.26 -3.93 -1.82
C ILE A 99 -11.03 -3.83 -3.32
N ALA A 100 -11.52 -4.79 -4.08
CA ALA A 100 -11.43 -4.77 -5.55
C ALA A 100 -12.13 -3.52 -6.11
N ASN A 101 -11.42 -2.75 -6.93
CA ASN A 101 -11.96 -1.57 -7.61
C ASN A 101 -12.38 -1.88 -9.06
N SER A 102 -11.85 -2.96 -9.61
CA SER A 102 -12.27 -3.62 -10.84
C SER A 102 -12.28 -5.13 -10.60
N GLU A 103 -12.59 -5.95 -11.59
CA GLU A 103 -12.31 -7.39 -11.49
C GLU A 103 -10.82 -7.61 -11.20
N CYS A 104 -10.51 -8.41 -10.16
CA CYS A 104 -9.15 -8.68 -9.68
C CYS A 104 -8.86 -10.18 -9.70
N ASP A 105 -7.72 -10.57 -10.28
CA ASP A 105 -7.14 -11.91 -10.08
C ASP A 105 -6.11 -11.85 -8.95
N ILE A 106 -6.30 -12.65 -7.91
CA ILE A 106 -5.37 -12.81 -6.80
C ILE A 106 -4.75 -14.21 -6.86
N MET A 107 -3.43 -14.26 -6.73
CA MET A 107 -2.68 -15.50 -6.54
C MET A 107 -2.09 -15.51 -5.12
N GLU A 108 -2.08 -16.67 -4.49
CA GLU A 108 -1.46 -16.85 -3.17
C GLU A 108 -0.47 -18.00 -3.17
N ILE A 109 0.61 -17.80 -2.41
CA ILE A 109 1.61 -18.82 -2.10
C ILE A 109 1.70 -18.93 -0.57
N ASP A 110 1.61 -20.14 -0.05
CA ASP A 110 1.73 -20.40 1.39
C ASP A 110 3.10 -19.94 1.93
N LYS A 111 3.11 -19.53 3.18
CA LYS A 111 4.31 -19.05 3.89
C LYS A 111 5.47 -20.07 3.83
N ASN A 112 5.19 -21.37 4.00
CA ASN A 112 6.22 -22.41 3.98
C ASN A 112 6.78 -22.61 2.56
N ASP A 113 5.93 -22.48 1.53
CA ASP A 113 6.39 -22.50 0.14
C ASP A 113 7.28 -21.30 -0.18
N ILE A 114 6.94 -20.09 0.33
CA ILE A 114 7.82 -18.93 0.18
C ILE A 114 9.19 -19.19 0.82
N LEU A 115 9.25 -19.76 2.04
CA LEU A 115 10.51 -20.11 2.68
C LEU A 115 11.31 -21.09 1.83
N ARG A 116 10.70 -22.21 1.41
CA ARG A 116 11.35 -23.22 0.56
C ARG A 116 11.87 -22.60 -0.74
N LEU A 117 11.07 -21.80 -1.43
CA LEU A 117 11.47 -21.14 -2.66
C LEU A 117 12.64 -20.16 -2.45
N THR A 118 12.68 -19.44 -1.33
CA THR A 118 13.80 -18.55 -1.02
C THR A 118 15.08 -19.29 -0.65
N ASP A 119 14.99 -20.54 -0.18
CA ASP A 119 16.15 -21.38 0.05
C ASP A 119 16.72 -21.94 -1.28
N GLU A 120 15.84 -22.36 -2.19
CA GLU A 120 16.24 -22.93 -3.49
C GLU A 120 16.72 -21.88 -4.49
N PHE A 121 16.06 -20.72 -4.55
CA PHE A 121 16.30 -19.68 -5.55
C PHE A 121 16.87 -18.41 -4.92
N VAL A 122 18.18 -18.19 -5.05
CA VAL A 122 18.89 -17.02 -4.50
C VAL A 122 18.29 -15.71 -4.98
N ILE A 123 17.90 -15.63 -6.26
CA ILE A 123 17.26 -14.42 -6.85
C ILE A 123 15.97 -14.09 -6.10
N LEU A 124 15.14 -15.08 -5.84
CA LEU A 124 13.87 -14.92 -5.12
C LEU A 124 14.09 -14.42 -3.68
N ARG A 125 15.10 -14.98 -2.99
CA ARG A 125 15.52 -14.52 -1.66
C ARG A 125 15.98 -13.07 -1.68
N ILE A 126 16.83 -12.68 -2.64
CA ILE A 126 17.31 -11.30 -2.78
C ILE A 126 16.13 -10.35 -3.07
N ASN A 127 15.21 -10.74 -3.95
CA ASN A 127 14.03 -9.94 -4.26
C ASN A 127 13.15 -9.73 -3.01
N LEU A 128 12.90 -10.79 -2.23
CA LEU A 128 12.14 -10.68 -0.98
C LEU A 128 12.83 -9.73 0.00
N LEU A 129 14.13 -9.87 0.22
CA LEU A 129 14.91 -8.98 1.09
C LEU A 129 14.86 -7.53 0.61
N ASN A 130 15.00 -7.29 -0.70
CA ASN A 130 14.90 -5.95 -1.28
C ASN A 130 13.52 -5.33 -1.08
N ILE A 131 12.45 -6.11 -1.26
CA ILE A 131 11.06 -5.67 -1.03
C ILE A 131 10.90 -5.23 0.44
N ILE A 132 11.26 -6.09 1.40
CA ILE A 132 11.10 -5.82 2.83
C ILE A 132 12.00 -4.65 3.27
N SER A 133 13.27 -4.62 2.84
CA SER A 133 14.21 -3.53 3.15
C SER A 133 13.70 -2.18 2.60
N THR A 134 13.16 -2.18 1.38
CA THR A 134 12.58 -0.96 0.78
C THR A 134 11.39 -0.44 1.57
N LEU A 135 10.49 -1.34 2.02
CA LEU A 135 9.36 -0.96 2.86
C LEU A 135 9.82 -0.40 4.21
N SER A 136 10.80 -1.04 4.85
CA SER A 136 11.41 -0.56 6.10
C SER A 136 12.03 0.83 5.94
N GLN A 137 12.83 1.05 4.89
CA GLN A 137 13.45 2.34 4.60
C GLN A 137 12.41 3.44 4.35
N LYS A 138 11.33 3.12 3.61
CA LYS A 138 10.23 4.07 3.39
C LYS A 138 9.50 4.41 4.69
N ALA A 139 9.26 3.45 5.57
CA ALA A 139 8.59 3.66 6.85
C ALA A 139 9.41 4.54 7.81
N THR A 140 10.74 4.41 7.81
CA THR A 140 11.62 5.16 8.73
C THR A 140 12.01 6.54 8.22
N ARG A 141 12.02 6.78 6.90
CA ARG A 141 12.45 8.04 6.30
C ARG A 141 11.76 9.30 6.84
N PRO A 142 10.43 9.33 7.06
CA PRO A 142 9.74 10.52 7.57
C PRO A 142 10.19 10.95 8.97
N LEU A 143 10.70 10.02 9.80
CA LEU A 143 11.14 10.29 11.16
C LEU A 143 12.37 11.22 11.20
N TRP A 144 13.19 11.21 10.16
CA TRP A 144 14.45 11.96 10.06
C TRP A 144 14.33 13.26 9.27
N GLN A 145 13.15 13.57 8.75
CA GLN A 145 12.92 14.82 8.04
C GLN A 145 12.70 15.96 9.05
N PRO A 146 13.33 17.14 8.86
CA PRO A 146 13.08 18.29 9.72
C PRO A 146 11.62 18.70 9.69
N SER A 147 11.12 19.23 10.81
CA SER A 147 9.76 19.77 10.84
C SER A 147 9.63 20.95 9.86
N PRO A 148 8.54 21.01 9.08
CA PRO A 148 8.29 22.17 8.22
C PRO A 148 8.13 23.46 9.05
N ASP A 149 8.69 24.57 8.53
CA ASP A 149 8.68 25.86 9.21
C ASP A 149 7.35 26.59 9.11
N ASN A 150 6.47 26.17 8.20
CA ASN A 150 5.18 26.81 7.97
C ASN A 150 3.99 25.86 8.11
N ASP A 151 2.81 26.42 8.29
CA ASP A 151 1.58 25.67 8.54
C ASP A 151 1.17 24.82 7.32
N GLU A 152 1.35 25.33 6.10
CA GLU A 152 1.11 24.59 4.86
C GLU A 152 1.97 23.32 4.80
N GLY A 153 3.27 23.47 5.05
CA GLY A 153 4.22 22.37 5.05
C GLY A 153 3.89 21.28 6.08
N ARG A 154 3.40 21.67 7.27
CA ARG A 154 2.96 20.71 8.30
C ARG A 154 1.78 19.89 7.84
N ILE A 155 0.80 20.50 7.18
CA ILE A 155 -0.36 19.80 6.61
C ILE A 155 0.10 18.88 5.49
N ILE A 156 0.89 19.36 4.53
CA ILE A 156 1.42 18.56 3.42
C ILE A 156 2.23 17.37 3.95
N ARG A 157 3.09 17.59 4.94
CA ARG A 157 3.87 16.52 5.56
C ARG A 157 2.97 15.45 6.18
N PHE A 158 1.94 15.87 6.94
CA PHE A 158 0.97 14.93 7.51
C PHE A 158 0.33 14.10 6.39
N LEU A 159 -0.24 14.73 5.36
CA LEU A 159 -0.89 14.06 4.25
C LEU A 159 0.05 13.05 3.55
N LYS A 160 1.28 13.48 3.25
CA LYS A 160 2.29 12.63 2.58
C LYS A 160 2.76 11.46 3.45
N SER A 161 2.97 11.68 4.74
CA SER A 161 3.47 10.65 5.66
C SER A 161 2.48 9.51 5.92
N ARG A 162 1.18 9.74 5.65
CA ARG A 162 0.12 8.74 5.83
C ARG A 162 -0.18 7.92 4.57
N CYS A 163 0.48 8.22 3.45
CA CYS A 163 0.30 7.52 2.19
C CYS A 163 1.43 6.52 1.95
N SER A 164 1.09 5.33 1.48
CA SER A 164 2.03 4.26 1.12
C SER A 164 2.79 4.59 -0.17
N SER A 165 2.12 5.30 -1.09
CA SER A 165 2.69 5.73 -2.37
C SER A 165 2.75 7.25 -2.45
N PRO A 166 3.87 7.84 -2.91
CA PRO A 166 4.03 9.29 -3.07
C PRO A 166 3.30 9.85 -4.29
N VAL A 167 2.65 9.02 -5.10
CA VAL A 167 2.02 9.42 -6.36
C VAL A 167 0.57 9.00 -6.46
N GLY A 168 -0.18 9.66 -7.34
CA GLY A 168 -1.55 9.30 -7.71
C GLY A 168 -2.61 9.81 -6.74
N LYS A 169 -3.85 9.39 -7.01
CA LYS A 169 -5.04 9.85 -6.27
C LYS A 169 -5.06 9.29 -4.84
N LYS A 170 -5.41 10.18 -3.88
CA LYS A 170 -5.62 9.84 -2.47
C LYS A 170 -6.91 10.44 -1.96
N THR A 171 -7.57 9.74 -1.05
CA THR A 171 -8.71 10.27 -0.31
C THR A 171 -8.46 10.07 1.18
N ILE A 172 -8.42 11.16 1.94
CA ILE A 172 -8.19 11.13 3.38
C ILE A 172 -9.48 11.59 4.06
N ARG A 173 -10.04 10.73 4.92
CA ARG A 173 -11.23 11.03 5.72
C ARG A 173 -10.78 11.41 7.11
N ILE A 174 -10.85 12.70 7.44
CA ILE A 174 -10.38 13.22 8.72
C ILE A 174 -11.21 14.43 9.16
N LYS A 175 -11.63 14.46 10.41
CA LYS A 175 -12.30 15.64 10.97
C LYS A 175 -11.30 16.81 11.11
N MET A 176 -11.74 18.03 10.87
CA MET A 176 -10.90 19.23 11.01
C MET A 176 -10.23 19.34 12.39
N THR A 177 -10.93 18.96 13.45
CA THR A 177 -10.37 18.94 14.80
C THR A 177 -9.24 17.94 14.94
N ARG A 178 -9.38 16.77 14.32
CA ARG A 178 -8.35 15.74 14.32
C ARG A 178 -7.13 16.18 13.50
N LEU A 179 -7.35 16.76 12.31
CA LEU A 179 -6.24 17.27 11.50
C LEU A 179 -5.46 18.37 12.23
N ALA A 180 -6.15 19.23 12.97
CA ALA A 180 -5.53 20.25 13.80
C ALA A 180 -4.63 19.62 14.89
N GLN A 181 -5.10 18.57 15.57
CA GLN A 181 -4.32 17.82 16.56
C GLN A 181 -3.08 17.15 15.92
N GLU A 182 -3.27 16.44 14.81
CA GLU A 182 -2.18 15.71 14.11
C GLU A 182 -1.08 16.64 13.58
N THR A 183 -1.44 17.88 13.20
CA THR A 183 -0.48 18.86 12.65
C THR A 183 0.08 19.82 13.71
N GLY A 184 -0.48 19.80 14.92
CA GLY A 184 -0.12 20.76 15.98
C GLY A 184 -0.55 22.19 15.66
N LEU A 185 -1.62 22.38 14.85
CA LEU A 185 -2.12 23.67 14.41
C LEU A 185 -3.49 24.00 15.04
N GLY A 186 -3.82 25.28 15.05
CA GLY A 186 -5.19 25.72 15.37
C GLY A 186 -6.16 25.42 14.22
N ARG A 187 -7.45 25.16 14.52
CA ARG A 187 -8.49 24.88 13.49
C ARG A 187 -8.59 25.97 12.42
N LEU A 188 -8.43 27.24 12.80
CA LEU A 188 -8.47 28.35 11.86
C LEU A 188 -7.29 28.32 10.89
N ALA A 189 -6.07 28.03 11.38
CA ALA A 189 -4.89 27.88 10.54
C ALA A 189 -5.05 26.73 9.56
N VAL A 190 -5.52 25.55 10.02
CA VAL A 190 -5.82 24.41 9.15
C VAL A 190 -6.83 24.78 8.07
N SER A 191 -7.93 25.44 8.44
CA SER A 191 -8.96 25.86 7.48
C SER A 191 -8.39 26.80 6.42
N LYS A 192 -7.60 27.79 6.84
CA LYS A 192 -6.96 28.75 5.96
C LYS A 192 -6.03 28.08 4.96
N GLU A 193 -5.17 27.21 5.43
CA GLU A 193 -4.20 26.54 4.55
C GLU A 193 -4.86 25.51 3.61
N LEU A 194 -5.89 24.77 4.07
CA LEU A 194 -6.65 23.90 3.18
C LEU A 194 -7.36 24.68 2.06
N ASN A 195 -7.93 25.85 2.37
CA ASN A 195 -8.53 26.73 1.36
C ASN A 195 -7.49 27.21 0.34
N ARG A 196 -6.29 27.62 0.77
CA ARG A 196 -5.18 28.01 -0.13
C ARG A 196 -4.76 26.86 -1.05
N LEU A 197 -4.61 25.66 -0.50
CA LEU A 197 -4.28 24.47 -1.30
C LEU A 197 -5.39 24.15 -2.30
N GLN A 198 -6.66 24.34 -1.93
CA GLN A 198 -7.81 24.18 -2.82
C GLN A 198 -7.86 25.23 -3.92
N GLU A 199 -7.61 26.51 -3.62
CA GLU A 199 -7.50 27.60 -4.61
C GLU A 199 -6.42 27.30 -5.66
N ARG A 200 -5.30 26.72 -5.23
CA ARG A 200 -4.21 26.23 -6.09
C ARG A 200 -4.53 24.91 -6.81
N ARG A 201 -5.72 24.36 -6.63
CA ARG A 201 -6.20 23.09 -7.22
C ARG A 201 -5.33 21.88 -6.89
N LEU A 202 -4.65 21.89 -5.75
CA LEU A 202 -3.82 20.79 -5.29
C LEU A 202 -4.64 19.71 -4.57
N LEU A 203 -5.73 20.11 -3.92
CA LEU A 203 -6.69 19.22 -3.25
C LEU A 203 -8.09 19.81 -3.31
N VAL A 204 -9.08 18.99 -2.97
CA VAL A 204 -10.46 19.41 -2.68
C VAL A 204 -10.79 18.97 -1.26
N PHE A 205 -11.31 19.90 -0.45
CA PHE A 205 -11.72 19.60 0.92
C PHE A 205 -13.21 19.89 1.10
N SER A 206 -13.95 18.90 1.58
CA SER A 206 -15.38 19.02 1.89
C SER A 206 -15.80 18.02 2.97
N ARG A 207 -16.51 18.51 4.01
CA ARG A 207 -17.16 17.67 5.04
C ARG A 207 -16.25 16.60 5.67
N GLY A 208 -14.98 16.94 5.94
CA GLY A 208 -14.02 16.01 6.54
C GLY A 208 -13.40 15.01 5.55
N ILE A 209 -13.51 15.27 4.26
CA ILE A 209 -12.88 14.49 3.20
C ILE A 209 -11.91 15.39 2.44
N ILE A 210 -10.65 14.99 2.39
CA ILE A 210 -9.61 15.62 1.58
C ILE A 210 -9.35 14.70 0.39
N SER A 211 -9.62 15.20 -0.82
CA SER A 211 -9.36 14.48 -2.07
C SER A 211 -8.18 15.12 -2.79
N ILE A 212 -7.16 14.34 -3.05
CA ILE A 212 -5.93 14.75 -3.74
C ILE A 212 -5.87 13.95 -5.04
N THR A 213 -5.86 14.65 -6.18
CA THR A 213 -5.83 13.98 -7.49
C THR A 213 -4.43 13.48 -7.83
N ASN A 214 -3.42 14.28 -7.51
CA ASN A 214 -2.01 14.00 -7.82
C ASN A 214 -1.15 14.32 -6.59
N MET A 215 -0.82 13.29 -5.81
CA MET A 215 -0.05 13.45 -4.57
C MET A 215 1.35 14.01 -4.80
N GLU A 216 1.93 13.73 -5.97
CA GLU A 216 3.24 14.21 -6.40
C GLU A 216 3.29 15.73 -6.63
N LYS A 217 2.14 16.40 -6.77
CA LYS A 217 2.06 17.87 -6.97
C LYS A 217 1.92 18.64 -5.66
N LEU A 218 1.65 17.98 -4.56
CA LEU A 218 1.65 18.53 -3.22
C LEU A 218 3.10 18.68 -2.74
#